data_dde41dcb3dbe123cd8eb9dd1f465f4cb
#
_entry.id   dde41dcb3dbe123cd8eb9dd1f465f4cb
#
_cell.length_a   1.000
_cell.length_b   1.000
_cell.length_c   1.000
_cell.angle_alpha   90.00
_cell.angle_beta   90.00
_cell.angle_gamma   90.00
#
_symmetry.space_group_name_H-M   'P 1'
#
loop_
_entity.id
_entity.type
_entity.pdbx_description
1 polymer ?
#
loop_
_entity_poly.entity_id
_entity_poly.type
_entity_poly.pdbx_seq_one_letter_code
_entity_poly.pdbx_strand_id
1 'polypeptide(L)'
;MRPIPLTARKAGAALAVLMLSTALTACQPQASAVSATTPASAPAPTAQASAPADNATGSSGSSQSDVPQELESFYSQTIDWKDCSDGTPFQCGTATVPLDYEHPDGRTITIALKKLPASDSNAEHGSLFFNPGGPGASGIQTLETLATALPEELRAAYDVVGFDPRGIGQSTPITCWTDEEIHQVLADAQNGKLSDLASIDTASSTYISAQKKIDLGATDAAACAQHSEVPALLDHVGTRNVVRDLDILRAASKDTTLNYLGTSYGTRIGAIYADLFPGRVGRAVLDGAMDPSQHWADDEAETMAFKEDVLRQYVEHCKAHSGCPLTGSTDEALAQLAAFVDGLDQDPLTAPDSNVTVNAFEATTIIRHYAIDKPDWEALTAMLTPAMNNHDGALMVKAKQSVLALQLPTNIKQAVSRANNLFMAAAVICNDYPDTGSTTSDWDAQSAAEKKSHPFFGGTSNGLEAYCRGWGHRAQTPPQETHAEGSAPILVVGLTKDSRTLYPWAQSLTDQLNNGHLLTVEGYGHITFGRNTCATAAMTDFLVNGTIPAEGSTCAAEPQPATDGGTGN
;
A
#
# COMPACT_ATOMS: atom_id res chain seq x y z
N MET A 1 23.54 25.61 11.98
CA MET A 1 23.64 24.61 10.88
C MET A 1 23.58 25.38 9.56
N ARG A 2 24.43 25.07 8.58
CA ARG A 2 24.31 25.72 7.26
C ARG A 2 23.16 25.06 6.53
N PRO A 3 22.26 25.79 5.85
CA PRO A 3 21.18 25.20 5.07
C PRO A 3 21.78 24.29 3.97
N ILE A 4 21.22 23.09 3.84
CA ILE A 4 21.60 22.13 2.81
C ILE A 4 21.19 22.73 1.46
N PRO A 5 22.08 22.80 0.46
CA PRO A 5 21.75 23.41 -0.82
C PRO A 5 20.58 22.69 -1.51
N LEU A 6 19.63 23.46 -2.02
CA LEU A 6 18.40 23.00 -2.68
C LEU A 6 18.67 21.96 -3.79
N THR A 7 19.83 22.04 -4.45
CA THR A 7 20.25 21.08 -5.48
C THR A 7 20.50 19.66 -4.95
N ALA A 8 21.05 19.50 -3.73
CA ALA A 8 21.24 18.19 -3.11
C ALA A 8 19.91 17.58 -2.65
N ARG A 9 18.95 18.44 -2.24
CA ARG A 9 17.61 18.03 -1.83
C ARG A 9 16.72 17.63 -3.01
N LYS A 10 16.85 18.32 -4.15
CA LYS A 10 16.13 17.97 -5.39
C LYS A 10 16.46 16.57 -5.89
N ALA A 11 17.67 16.08 -5.66
CA ALA A 11 18.07 14.71 -5.98
C ALA A 11 17.35 13.66 -5.10
N GLY A 12 17.24 13.91 -3.79
CA GLY A 12 16.49 13.05 -2.85
C GLY A 12 15.01 12.97 -3.21
N ALA A 13 14.38 14.11 -3.59
CA ALA A 13 12.97 14.15 -3.97
C ALA A 13 12.66 13.35 -5.24
N ALA A 14 13.49 13.50 -6.26
CA ALA A 14 13.33 12.72 -7.47
C ALA A 14 13.44 11.21 -7.18
N LEU A 15 14.36 10.82 -6.30
CA LEU A 15 14.55 9.42 -5.88
C LEU A 15 13.36 8.91 -5.05
N ALA A 16 12.86 9.67 -4.09
CA ALA A 16 11.70 9.29 -3.28
C ALA A 16 10.41 9.22 -4.13
N VAL A 17 10.19 10.17 -5.03
CA VAL A 17 9.08 10.13 -5.99
C VAL A 17 9.22 8.91 -6.93
N LEU A 18 10.44 8.55 -7.33
CA LEU A 18 10.69 7.38 -8.17
C LEU A 18 10.54 6.05 -7.42
N MET A 19 11.11 5.91 -6.23
CA MET A 19 11.14 4.63 -5.51
C MET A 19 9.77 4.20 -4.97
N LEU A 20 8.90 5.15 -4.61
CA LEU A 20 7.60 4.86 -4.01
C LEU A 20 6.42 4.97 -4.98
N SER A 21 6.61 5.47 -6.19
CA SER A 21 5.58 5.34 -7.24
C SER A 21 5.18 3.88 -7.48
N THR A 22 6.06 2.94 -7.13
CA THR A 22 5.77 1.50 -7.17
C THR A 22 4.87 1.01 -6.02
N ALA A 23 4.87 1.67 -4.87
CA ALA A 23 4.08 1.25 -3.70
C ALA A 23 2.65 1.82 -3.67
N LEU A 24 2.43 3.04 -4.17
CA LEU A 24 1.18 3.78 -3.98
C LEU A 24 0.14 3.61 -5.10
N THR A 25 0.48 3.00 -6.23
CA THR A 25 -0.45 2.83 -7.37
C THR A 25 -1.60 1.85 -7.14
N ALA A 26 -1.60 1.10 -6.04
CA ALA A 26 -2.59 0.07 -5.78
C ALA A 26 -3.81 0.52 -4.95
N CYS A 27 -3.76 1.68 -4.31
CA CYS A 27 -4.81 2.10 -3.37
C CYS A 27 -5.93 2.97 -3.99
N GLN A 28 -6.03 3.11 -5.30
CA GLN A 28 -7.15 3.82 -5.93
C GLN A 28 -8.15 2.83 -6.54
N PRO A 29 -9.38 2.72 -6.02
CA PRO A 29 -10.46 2.02 -6.71
C PRO A 29 -10.85 2.81 -7.97
N GLN A 30 -10.83 2.16 -9.12
CA GLN A 30 -11.40 2.71 -10.34
C GLN A 30 -12.91 2.52 -10.31
N ALA A 31 -13.68 3.60 -10.30
CA ALA A 31 -15.12 3.56 -10.47
C ALA A 31 -15.45 3.19 -11.93
N SER A 32 -15.79 1.93 -12.17
CA SER A 32 -16.45 1.50 -13.41
C SER A 32 -17.94 1.46 -13.14
N ALA A 33 -18.70 2.34 -13.79
CA ALA A 33 -20.15 2.32 -13.75
C ALA A 33 -20.66 1.04 -14.42
N VAL A 34 -21.13 0.08 -13.65
CA VAL A 34 -21.79 -1.13 -14.14
C VAL A 34 -23.28 -0.84 -14.28
N SER A 35 -23.75 -0.81 -15.53
CA SER A 35 -25.19 -0.84 -15.83
C SER A 35 -25.76 -2.21 -15.44
N ALA A 36 -26.72 -2.18 -14.51
CA ALA A 36 -27.42 -3.36 -14.05
C ALA A 36 -28.29 -3.97 -15.18
N THR A 37 -27.95 -5.15 -15.61
CA THR A 37 -28.85 -6.07 -16.30
C THR A 37 -29.08 -7.27 -15.41
N THR A 38 -30.30 -7.45 -14.95
CA THR A 38 -30.79 -8.56 -14.14
C THR A 38 -30.71 -9.89 -14.89
N PRO A 39 -30.12 -10.95 -14.34
CA PRO A 39 -30.39 -12.30 -14.77
C PRO A 39 -31.32 -13.02 -13.80
N ALA A 40 -32.15 -13.87 -14.39
CA ALA A 40 -33.21 -14.64 -13.79
C ALA A 40 -32.74 -15.70 -12.79
N SER A 41 -33.58 -15.92 -11.79
CA SER A 41 -33.47 -16.90 -10.71
C SER A 41 -33.36 -18.34 -11.19
N ALA A 42 -32.46 -19.11 -10.57
CA ALA A 42 -32.50 -20.58 -10.55
C ALA A 42 -32.52 -21.05 -9.08
N PRO A 43 -33.20 -22.18 -8.76
CA PRO A 43 -33.63 -22.50 -7.41
C PRO A 43 -32.56 -23.19 -6.55
N ALA A 44 -32.60 -22.87 -5.26
CA ALA A 44 -31.73 -23.44 -4.22
C ALA A 44 -32.12 -24.88 -3.86
N PRO A 45 -31.17 -25.73 -3.45
CA PRO A 45 -31.45 -26.96 -2.75
C PRO A 45 -31.52 -26.73 -1.23
N THR A 46 -32.63 -27.17 -0.65
CA THR A 46 -32.85 -27.27 0.79
C THR A 46 -31.99 -28.36 1.42
N ALA A 47 -31.25 -28.05 2.45
CA ALA A 47 -30.76 -29.02 3.42
C ALA A 47 -30.97 -28.48 4.84
N GLN A 48 -31.89 -29.11 5.56
CA GLN A 48 -32.06 -28.97 7.00
C GLN A 48 -30.96 -29.74 7.73
N ALA A 49 -30.30 -29.10 8.68
CA ALA A 49 -29.63 -29.80 9.77
C ALA A 49 -29.82 -29.00 11.06
N SER A 50 -30.37 -29.69 12.03
CA SER A 50 -30.75 -29.21 13.36
C SER A 50 -29.51 -28.98 14.23
N ALA A 51 -29.47 -27.85 14.93
CA ALA A 51 -28.51 -27.58 16.00
C ALA A 51 -28.99 -28.16 17.35
N PRO A 52 -28.10 -28.61 18.22
CA PRO A 52 -28.39 -28.67 19.65
C PRO A 52 -27.96 -27.36 20.33
N ALA A 53 -28.85 -26.80 21.09
CA ALA A 53 -28.57 -25.73 22.00
C ALA A 53 -27.77 -26.26 23.20
N ASP A 54 -26.62 -25.70 23.45
CA ASP A 54 -25.97 -25.81 24.76
C ASP A 54 -25.78 -24.42 25.37
N ASN A 55 -26.36 -24.31 26.56
CA ASN A 55 -26.26 -23.20 27.48
C ASN A 55 -24.81 -23.04 27.94
N ALA A 56 -24.14 -21.99 27.54
CA ALA A 56 -22.98 -21.47 28.24
C ALA A 56 -23.37 -20.17 28.95
N THR A 57 -23.60 -20.30 30.21
CA THR A 57 -23.76 -19.23 31.19
C THR A 57 -22.48 -18.39 31.27
N GLY A 58 -22.63 -17.11 31.04
CA GLY A 58 -21.95 -16.01 31.67
C GLY A 58 -20.45 -16.08 31.90
N SER A 59 -19.72 -15.35 31.08
CA SER A 59 -18.52 -14.66 31.56
C SER A 59 -18.73 -13.18 31.29
N SER A 60 -18.78 -12.46 32.39
CA SER A 60 -18.97 -11.02 32.55
C SER A 60 -18.00 -10.21 31.69
N GLY A 61 -18.52 -9.16 31.07
CA GLY A 61 -17.83 -8.19 30.28
C GLY A 61 -16.45 -7.79 30.84
N SER A 62 -15.47 -7.74 29.95
CA SER A 62 -14.23 -7.02 30.20
C SER A 62 -14.59 -5.54 30.36
N SER A 63 -14.65 -5.14 31.64
CA SER A 63 -14.87 -3.77 32.04
C SER A 63 -13.71 -2.90 31.50
N GLN A 64 -14.00 -1.64 31.30
CA GLN A 64 -13.07 -0.53 31.02
C GLN A 64 -11.87 -0.44 32.01
N SER A 65 -11.68 -1.45 32.89
CA SER A 65 -10.70 -1.53 33.97
C SER A 65 -9.27 -1.85 33.53
N ASP A 66 -9.02 -2.10 32.22
CA ASP A 66 -7.68 -2.48 31.74
C ASP A 66 -6.94 -1.34 31.01
N VAL A 67 -7.48 -0.12 31.06
CA VAL A 67 -6.78 1.05 30.54
C VAL A 67 -5.83 1.59 31.63
N PRO A 68 -4.52 1.75 31.34
CA PRO A 68 -3.60 2.41 32.27
C PRO A 68 -4.11 3.79 32.69
N GLN A 69 -3.98 4.13 33.98
CA GLN A 69 -4.53 5.37 34.55
C GLN A 69 -4.03 6.62 33.81
N GLU A 70 -2.79 6.60 33.35
CA GLU A 70 -2.16 7.68 32.58
C GLU A 70 -2.79 7.87 31.20
N LEU A 71 -3.51 6.88 30.68
CA LEU A 71 -4.21 6.95 29.38
C LEU A 71 -5.72 7.21 29.50
N GLU A 72 -6.29 7.22 30.70
CA GLU A 72 -7.75 7.36 30.91
C GLU A 72 -8.34 8.59 30.19
N SER A 73 -7.64 9.73 30.21
CA SER A 73 -8.09 10.96 29.55
C SER A 73 -8.25 10.80 28.03
N PHE A 74 -7.36 10.02 27.41
CA PHE A 74 -7.43 9.74 25.96
C PHE A 74 -8.55 8.77 25.62
N TYR A 75 -8.78 7.77 26.45
CA TYR A 75 -9.84 6.77 26.24
C TYR A 75 -11.25 7.28 26.58
N SER A 76 -11.37 8.30 27.44
CA SER A 76 -12.66 8.89 27.82
C SER A 76 -13.13 10.02 26.90
N GLN A 77 -12.31 10.47 25.97
CA GLN A 77 -12.70 11.49 25.01
C GLN A 77 -13.80 11.01 24.07
N THR A 78 -14.48 11.94 23.44
CA THR A 78 -15.50 11.67 22.42
C THR A 78 -15.16 12.49 21.19
N ILE A 79 -15.25 11.90 20.01
CA ILE A 79 -15.05 12.61 18.75
C ILE A 79 -16.26 13.51 18.50
N ASP A 80 -16.00 14.81 18.32
CA ASP A 80 -17.00 15.80 17.94
C ASP A 80 -17.19 15.78 16.42
N TRP A 81 -18.08 14.92 15.94
CA TRP A 81 -18.37 14.76 14.52
C TRP A 81 -19.17 15.96 13.99
N LYS A 82 -18.68 16.56 12.91
CA LYS A 82 -19.31 17.68 12.20
C LYS A 82 -19.34 17.40 10.70
N ASP A 83 -20.34 17.91 10.02
CA ASP A 83 -20.37 17.85 8.56
C ASP A 83 -19.08 18.46 8.00
N CYS A 84 -18.44 17.77 7.06
CA CYS A 84 -17.25 18.31 6.42
C CYS A 84 -17.64 19.55 5.59
N SER A 85 -16.78 20.58 5.59
CA SER A 85 -17.07 21.85 4.91
C SER A 85 -16.98 21.77 3.38
N ASP A 86 -16.85 20.59 2.82
CA ASP A 86 -16.67 20.31 1.39
C ASP A 86 -18.00 19.98 0.66
N GLY A 87 -19.13 19.98 1.37
CA GLY A 87 -20.45 19.68 0.80
C GLY A 87 -20.69 18.21 0.47
N THR A 88 -19.84 17.32 0.96
CA THR A 88 -19.96 15.87 0.82
C THR A 88 -20.84 15.27 1.93
N PRO A 89 -21.29 14.00 1.81
CA PRO A 89 -22.08 13.33 2.85
C PRO A 89 -21.25 12.89 4.07
N PHE A 90 -19.98 13.27 4.14
CA PHE A 90 -19.08 12.86 5.20
C PHE A 90 -19.15 13.78 6.43
N GLN A 91 -18.81 13.18 7.57
CA GLN A 91 -18.53 13.90 8.80
C GLN A 91 -17.04 13.84 9.12
N CYS A 92 -16.50 14.96 9.58
CA CYS A 92 -15.11 15.12 9.95
C CYS A 92 -14.99 15.24 11.48
N GLY A 93 -13.93 14.67 12.04
CA GLY A 93 -13.64 14.72 13.47
C GLY A 93 -12.15 14.57 13.75
N THR A 94 -11.78 14.82 14.99
CA THR A 94 -10.40 14.63 15.46
C THR A 94 -10.38 13.97 16.82
N ALA A 95 -9.30 13.23 17.10
CA ALA A 95 -8.99 12.71 18.42
C ALA A 95 -7.58 13.13 18.83
N THR A 96 -7.36 13.27 20.13
CA THR A 96 -6.05 13.56 20.71
C THR A 96 -5.42 12.27 21.21
N VAL A 97 -4.12 12.06 20.90
CA VAL A 97 -3.37 10.91 21.37
C VAL A 97 -2.01 11.34 21.90
N PRO A 98 -1.33 10.55 22.76
CA PRO A 98 0.02 10.87 23.19
C PRO A 98 0.99 10.88 21.98
N LEU A 99 1.95 11.78 21.97
CA LEU A 99 3.09 11.68 21.06
C LEU A 99 3.87 10.40 21.35
N ASP A 100 4.20 10.20 22.63
CA ASP A 100 4.95 9.07 23.15
C ASP A 100 4.11 8.31 24.17
N TYR A 101 3.85 7.03 23.93
CA TYR A 101 3.07 6.16 24.81
C TYR A 101 3.84 5.70 26.06
N GLU A 102 5.15 5.92 26.11
CA GLU A 102 5.95 5.67 27.31
C GLU A 102 5.93 6.89 28.26
N HIS A 103 5.59 8.07 27.72
CA HIS A 103 5.46 9.32 28.46
C HIS A 103 4.14 10.03 28.07
N PRO A 104 2.97 9.44 28.37
CA PRO A 104 1.67 9.94 27.90
C PRO A 104 1.24 11.27 28.52
N ASP A 105 1.86 11.69 29.61
CA ASP A 105 1.71 13.02 30.24
C ASP A 105 2.48 14.14 29.52
N GLY A 106 3.25 13.78 28.48
CA GLY A 106 4.04 14.70 27.68
C GLY A 106 3.22 15.41 26.58
N ARG A 107 3.87 15.65 25.45
CA ARG A 107 3.24 16.29 24.29
C ARG A 107 2.19 15.38 23.67
N THR A 108 1.12 15.96 23.18
CA THR A 108 0.06 15.27 22.43
C THR A 108 0.08 15.64 20.96
N ILE A 109 -0.53 14.80 20.13
CA ILE A 109 -0.77 15.01 18.71
C ILE A 109 -2.25 14.77 18.39
N THR A 110 -2.67 15.21 17.22
CA THR A 110 -4.04 15.05 16.73
C THR A 110 -4.10 14.02 15.62
N ILE A 111 -5.07 13.12 15.71
CA ILE A 111 -5.44 12.18 14.65
C ILE A 111 -6.73 12.71 14.00
N ALA A 112 -6.71 12.86 12.67
CA ALA A 112 -7.85 13.27 11.88
C ALA A 112 -8.63 12.06 11.38
N LEU A 113 -9.97 12.17 11.41
CA LEU A 113 -10.88 11.12 10.96
C LEU A 113 -11.94 11.71 10.03
N LYS A 114 -12.39 10.90 9.09
CA LYS A 114 -13.55 11.15 8.25
C LYS A 114 -14.48 9.95 8.31
N LYS A 115 -15.76 10.19 8.47
CA LYS A 115 -16.80 9.18 8.62
C LYS A 115 -17.83 9.31 7.50
N LEU A 116 -18.14 8.20 6.84
CA LEU A 116 -19.35 8.04 6.06
C LEU A 116 -20.43 7.45 6.97
N PRO A 117 -21.44 8.21 7.39
CA PRO A 117 -22.48 7.69 8.26
C PRO A 117 -23.23 6.52 7.61
N ALA A 118 -23.66 5.56 8.43
CA ALA A 118 -24.51 4.47 7.98
C ALA A 118 -25.77 5.00 7.28
N SER A 119 -26.18 4.32 6.21
CA SER A 119 -27.40 4.70 5.49
C SER A 119 -28.68 4.28 6.22
N ASP A 120 -28.60 3.27 7.12
CA ASP A 120 -29.68 2.93 8.04
C ASP A 120 -29.47 3.62 9.40
N SER A 121 -30.43 4.43 9.81
CA SER A 121 -30.38 5.11 11.10
C SER A 121 -30.47 4.17 12.33
N ASN A 122 -30.78 2.89 12.10
CA ASN A 122 -30.81 1.84 13.12
C ASN A 122 -29.57 0.91 13.03
N ALA A 123 -28.51 1.32 12.35
CA ALA A 123 -27.30 0.54 12.26
C ALA A 123 -26.76 0.16 13.67
N GLU A 124 -26.60 -1.15 13.91
CA GLU A 124 -26.26 -1.68 15.24
C GLU A 124 -24.77 -2.03 15.40
N HIS A 125 -23.99 -1.98 14.30
CA HIS A 125 -22.61 -2.47 14.34
C HIS A 125 -21.55 -1.43 14.73
N GLY A 126 -21.95 -0.16 14.90
CA GLY A 126 -21.02 0.92 15.24
C GLY A 126 -20.08 1.29 14.07
N SER A 127 -18.82 1.54 14.38
CA SER A 127 -17.83 1.94 13.36
C SER A 127 -17.15 0.76 12.70
N LEU A 128 -16.97 0.83 11.36
CA LEU A 128 -16.02 0.03 10.60
C LEU A 128 -14.81 0.90 10.27
N PHE A 129 -13.71 0.69 10.96
CA PHE A 129 -12.47 1.40 10.68
C PHE A 129 -11.79 0.83 9.43
N PHE A 130 -11.38 1.71 8.54
CA PHE A 130 -10.72 1.36 7.29
C PHE A 130 -9.30 1.95 7.24
N ASN A 131 -8.32 1.12 6.84
CA ASN A 131 -6.96 1.56 6.53
C ASN A 131 -6.48 0.95 5.21
N PRO A 132 -6.12 1.78 4.21
CA PRO A 132 -5.69 1.32 2.89
C PRO A 132 -4.26 0.76 2.84
N GLY A 133 -3.48 0.97 3.89
CA GLY A 133 -2.08 0.55 3.95
C GLY A 133 -1.11 1.59 3.41
N GLY A 134 -0.26 1.18 2.51
CA GLY A 134 0.87 1.94 2.00
C GLY A 134 2.20 1.30 2.43
N PRO A 135 2.79 1.62 3.63
CA PRO A 135 2.39 2.62 4.62
C PRO A 135 2.42 4.05 4.07
N GLY A 136 1.83 5.01 4.78
CA GLY A 136 1.85 6.42 4.36
C GLY A 136 0.62 6.85 3.55
N ALA A 137 -0.32 5.95 3.24
CA ALA A 137 -1.55 6.34 2.58
C ALA A 137 -2.55 6.99 3.56
N SER A 138 -3.27 8.01 3.07
CA SER A 138 -4.35 8.67 3.81
C SER A 138 -5.60 7.80 3.80
N GLY A 139 -6.06 7.39 4.98
CA GLY A 139 -7.34 6.70 5.13
C GLY A 139 -8.52 7.58 4.77
N ILE A 140 -8.43 8.87 5.04
CA ILE A 140 -9.45 9.88 4.71
C ILE A 140 -9.62 9.99 3.19
N GLN A 141 -8.54 10.20 2.44
CA GLN A 141 -8.61 10.33 0.98
C GLN A 141 -9.07 9.04 0.31
N THR A 142 -8.62 7.90 0.83
CA THR A 142 -9.02 6.60 0.27
C THR A 142 -10.48 6.29 0.55
N LEU A 143 -11.00 6.64 1.73
CA LEU A 143 -12.42 6.48 2.04
C LEU A 143 -13.32 7.28 1.08
N GLU A 144 -12.92 8.51 0.70
CA GLU A 144 -13.67 9.32 -0.26
C GLU A 144 -13.88 8.60 -1.60
N THR A 145 -12.85 7.89 -2.05
CA THR A 145 -12.91 7.10 -3.28
C THR A 145 -13.65 5.78 -3.07
N LEU A 146 -13.36 5.09 -1.96
CA LEU A 146 -13.96 3.80 -1.62
C LEU A 146 -15.48 3.90 -1.42
N ALA A 147 -15.97 5.02 -0.90
CA ALA A 147 -17.37 5.25 -0.59
C ALA A 147 -18.32 4.96 -1.76
N THR A 148 -17.86 5.15 -3.01
CA THR A 148 -18.65 4.87 -4.21
C THR A 148 -18.68 3.39 -4.61
N ALA A 149 -17.78 2.58 -4.06
CA ALA A 149 -17.63 1.16 -4.34
C ALA A 149 -18.03 0.25 -3.16
N LEU A 150 -18.42 0.85 -2.02
CA LEU A 150 -18.86 0.09 -0.85
C LEU A 150 -20.18 -0.64 -1.15
N PRO A 151 -20.29 -1.94 -0.83
CA PRO A 151 -21.55 -2.67 -0.85
C PRO A 151 -22.62 -1.98 0.00
N GLU A 152 -23.87 -2.05 -0.47
CA GLU A 152 -25.01 -1.39 0.21
C GLU A 152 -25.22 -1.96 1.63
N GLU A 153 -25.00 -3.25 1.80
CA GLU A 153 -25.12 -3.94 3.10
C GLU A 153 -24.11 -3.39 4.12
N LEU A 154 -22.86 -3.14 3.71
CA LEU A 154 -21.87 -2.50 4.59
C LEU A 154 -22.25 -1.06 4.91
N ARG A 155 -22.72 -0.32 3.92
CA ARG A 155 -23.18 1.05 4.13
C ARG A 155 -24.39 1.16 5.03
N ALA A 156 -25.27 0.16 5.02
CA ALA A 156 -26.43 0.10 5.92
C ALA A 156 -26.01 -0.26 7.35
N ALA A 157 -25.02 -1.14 7.50
CA ALA A 157 -24.67 -1.73 8.78
C ALA A 157 -23.70 -0.89 9.63
N TYR A 158 -22.87 -0.06 9.00
CA TYR A 158 -21.74 0.61 9.66
C TYR A 158 -21.62 2.10 9.37
N ASP A 159 -21.20 2.86 10.37
CA ASP A 159 -20.45 4.10 10.14
C ASP A 159 -19.06 3.74 9.63
N VAL A 160 -18.74 4.02 8.35
CA VAL A 160 -17.41 3.68 7.81
C VAL A 160 -16.43 4.82 8.08
N VAL A 161 -15.35 4.53 8.80
CA VAL A 161 -14.42 5.52 9.33
C VAL A 161 -13.04 5.33 8.71
N GLY A 162 -12.58 6.31 7.93
CA GLY A 162 -11.19 6.45 7.51
C GLY A 162 -10.45 7.40 8.47
N PHE A 163 -9.22 7.08 8.80
CA PHE A 163 -8.37 7.96 9.60
C PHE A 163 -7.01 8.13 8.94
N ASP A 164 -6.40 9.28 9.14
CA ASP A 164 -5.02 9.50 8.75
C ASP A 164 -4.11 9.09 9.93
N PRO A 165 -3.25 8.08 9.80
CA PRO A 165 -2.32 7.73 10.86
C PRO A 165 -1.43 8.91 11.27
N ARG A 166 -0.82 8.83 12.44
CA ARG A 166 0.14 9.83 12.93
C ARG A 166 1.22 10.12 11.88
N GLY A 167 1.53 11.38 11.67
CA GLY A 167 2.49 11.86 10.68
C GLY A 167 1.91 12.05 9.27
N ILE A 168 0.67 11.61 9.00
CA ILE A 168 0.09 11.52 7.64
C ILE A 168 -1.07 12.52 7.48
N GLY A 169 -1.18 13.08 6.30
CA GLY A 169 -2.35 13.79 5.80
C GLY A 169 -2.82 14.94 6.69
N GLN A 170 -4.06 14.84 7.22
CA GLN A 170 -4.71 15.85 8.06
C GLN A 170 -4.46 15.64 9.57
N SER A 171 -3.87 14.51 9.98
CA SER A 171 -3.34 14.32 11.32
C SER A 171 -2.15 15.26 11.56
N THR A 172 -1.64 15.35 12.80
CA THR A 172 -0.39 16.11 13.03
C THR A 172 0.66 15.59 12.05
N PRO A 173 1.03 16.35 11.00
CA PRO A 173 1.80 15.82 9.89
C PRO A 173 3.30 15.87 10.15
N ILE A 174 4.02 14.93 9.53
CA ILE A 174 5.43 15.11 9.23
C ILE A 174 5.53 15.80 7.86
N THR A 175 6.24 16.90 7.82
CA THR A 175 6.47 17.68 6.60
C THR A 175 7.94 17.60 6.24
N CYS A 176 8.25 16.98 5.11
CA CYS A 176 9.62 16.88 4.60
C CYS A 176 9.89 17.89 3.50
N TRP A 177 8.84 18.26 2.77
CA TRP A 177 8.84 19.25 1.69
C TRP A 177 7.83 20.36 1.96
N THR A 178 8.27 21.59 1.79
CA THR A 178 7.39 22.75 1.83
C THR A 178 6.63 22.92 0.52
N ASP A 179 5.51 23.65 0.56
CA ASP A 179 4.73 23.98 -0.65
C ASP A 179 5.62 24.70 -1.69
N GLU A 180 6.47 25.61 -1.25
CA GLU A 180 7.40 26.36 -2.12
C GLU A 180 8.37 25.43 -2.86
N GLU A 181 8.96 24.46 -2.15
CA GLU A 181 9.87 23.49 -2.75
C GLU A 181 9.17 22.60 -3.78
N ILE A 182 7.95 22.14 -3.50
CA ILE A 182 7.14 21.35 -4.44
C ILE A 182 6.75 22.21 -5.65
N HIS A 183 6.34 23.46 -5.45
CA HIS A 183 6.07 24.38 -6.56
C HIS A 183 7.28 24.54 -7.47
N GLN A 184 8.46 24.69 -6.91
CA GLN A 184 9.70 24.80 -7.68
C GLN A 184 10.02 23.53 -8.46
N VAL A 185 9.85 22.33 -7.85
CA VAL A 185 10.05 21.05 -8.52
C VAL A 185 9.07 20.87 -9.68
N LEU A 186 7.79 21.20 -9.50
CA LEU A 186 6.79 21.14 -10.56
C LEU A 186 7.08 22.13 -11.70
N ALA A 187 7.50 23.35 -11.37
CA ALA A 187 7.89 24.34 -12.38
C ALA A 187 9.13 23.91 -13.16
N ASP A 188 10.12 23.33 -12.50
CA ASP A 188 11.32 22.77 -13.13
C ASP A 188 10.95 21.58 -14.06
N ALA A 189 9.97 20.74 -13.63
CA ALA A 189 9.43 19.66 -14.44
C ALA A 189 8.78 20.16 -15.74
N GLN A 190 7.89 21.15 -15.63
CA GLN A 190 7.19 21.76 -16.77
C GLN A 190 8.15 22.42 -17.75
N ASN A 191 9.30 22.90 -17.27
CA ASN A 191 10.33 23.54 -18.09
C ASN A 191 11.39 22.55 -18.64
N GLY A 192 11.18 21.25 -18.51
CA GLY A 192 12.10 20.21 -18.96
C GLY A 192 13.40 20.08 -18.15
N LYS A 193 13.52 20.84 -17.05
CA LYS A 193 14.73 20.84 -16.19
C LYS A 193 14.79 19.64 -15.25
N LEU A 194 13.74 18.81 -15.17
CA LEU A 194 13.78 17.56 -14.41
C LEU A 194 14.67 16.50 -15.05
N SER A 195 14.93 16.59 -16.38
CA SER A 195 15.94 15.75 -17.03
C SER A 195 17.33 15.95 -16.44
N ASP A 196 17.64 17.19 -16.00
CA ASP A 196 18.90 17.51 -15.34
C ASP A 196 18.93 17.02 -13.88
N LEU A 197 17.75 16.81 -13.26
CA LEU A 197 17.62 16.23 -11.92
C LEU A 197 17.61 14.70 -11.98
N ALA A 198 17.10 14.11 -13.06
CA ALA A 198 17.19 12.70 -13.36
C ALA A 198 18.65 12.30 -13.70
N SER A 199 19.47 13.22 -14.21
CA SER A 199 20.92 13.01 -14.41
C SER A 199 21.72 12.91 -13.10
N ILE A 200 21.10 13.22 -11.95
CA ILE A 200 21.67 12.89 -10.64
C ILE A 200 21.26 11.46 -10.28
N ASP A 201 21.88 10.48 -10.93
CA ASP A 201 21.88 9.02 -10.62
C ASP A 201 20.50 8.32 -10.38
N THR A 202 19.40 8.93 -10.80
CA THR A 202 18.09 8.30 -10.75
C THR A 202 17.71 7.67 -12.08
N ALA A 203 18.47 8.00 -13.12
CA ALA A 203 18.20 7.60 -14.49
C ALA A 203 18.65 6.18 -14.77
N SER A 204 19.26 5.54 -13.84
CA SER A 204 19.75 4.20 -14.06
C SER A 204 18.84 3.19 -13.36
N SER A 205 18.37 2.19 -14.08
CA SER A 205 18.13 0.85 -13.54
C SER A 205 19.38 0.35 -12.79
N THR A 206 20.41 1.19 -12.69
CA THR A 206 21.70 0.93 -12.11
C THR A 206 21.69 1.22 -10.62
N TYR A 207 22.20 0.26 -9.93
CA TYR A 207 22.60 0.18 -8.56
C TYR A 207 23.05 1.53 -7.93
N ILE A 208 22.35 1.97 -6.91
CA ILE A 208 22.77 3.04 -6.02
C ILE A 208 23.51 2.42 -4.84
N SER A 209 24.78 2.84 -4.59
CA SER A 209 25.58 2.29 -3.51
C SER A 209 24.90 2.47 -2.13
N ALA A 210 25.13 1.52 -1.24
CA ALA A 210 24.59 1.58 0.12
C ALA A 210 24.97 2.88 0.85
N GLN A 211 26.21 3.38 0.66
CA GLN A 211 26.61 4.66 1.25
C GLN A 211 25.76 5.83 0.75
N LYS A 212 25.44 5.88 -0.54
CA LYS A 212 24.60 6.94 -1.08
C LYS A 212 23.15 6.87 -0.54
N LYS A 213 22.62 5.67 -0.34
CA LYS A 213 21.32 5.46 0.31
C LYS A 213 21.32 5.96 1.76
N ILE A 214 22.40 5.70 2.51
CA ILE A 214 22.58 6.23 3.87
C ILE A 214 22.60 7.77 3.85
N ASP A 215 23.36 8.37 2.95
CA ASP A 215 23.46 9.83 2.84
C ASP A 215 22.12 10.48 2.47
N LEU A 216 21.33 9.83 1.62
CA LEU A 216 19.96 10.24 1.27
C LEU A 216 19.04 10.16 2.49
N GLY A 217 19.02 9.04 3.20
CA GLY A 217 18.18 8.88 4.39
C GLY A 217 18.48 9.96 5.45
N ALA A 218 19.76 10.26 5.70
CA ALA A 218 20.17 11.31 6.62
C ALA A 218 19.74 12.70 6.16
N THR A 219 19.82 12.98 4.86
CA THR A 219 19.37 14.25 4.27
C THR A 219 17.88 14.44 4.41
N ASP A 220 17.11 13.39 4.12
CA ASP A 220 15.66 13.42 4.17
C ASP A 220 15.14 13.52 5.60
N ALA A 221 15.70 12.76 6.55
CA ALA A 221 15.37 12.86 7.96
C ALA A 221 15.62 14.29 8.51
N ALA A 222 16.75 14.88 8.16
CA ALA A 222 17.07 16.25 8.56
C ALA A 222 16.07 17.27 7.98
N ALA A 223 15.62 17.07 6.73
CA ALA A 223 14.61 17.92 6.11
C ALA A 223 13.25 17.78 6.80
N CYS A 224 12.82 16.54 7.05
CA CYS A 224 11.57 16.27 7.78
C CYS A 224 11.61 16.87 9.20
N ALA A 225 12.71 16.73 9.92
CA ALA A 225 12.89 17.33 11.24
C ALA A 225 12.86 18.88 11.20
N GLN A 226 13.41 19.49 10.13
CA GLN A 226 13.44 20.94 9.98
C GLN A 226 12.06 21.54 9.69
N HIS A 227 11.22 20.84 8.90
CA HIS A 227 9.97 21.39 8.39
C HIS A 227 8.75 20.97 9.20
N SER A 228 8.84 19.91 10.00
CA SER A 228 7.74 19.45 10.82
C SER A 228 7.54 20.33 12.05
N GLU A 229 6.28 20.61 12.40
CA GLU A 229 5.92 21.31 13.64
C GLU A 229 6.31 20.49 14.88
N VAL A 230 6.26 19.15 14.77
CA VAL A 230 6.58 18.20 15.83
C VAL A 230 7.68 17.26 15.37
N PRO A 231 8.97 17.73 15.33
CA PRO A 231 10.08 16.89 14.83
C PRO A 231 10.24 15.56 15.59
N ALA A 232 9.94 15.53 16.90
CA ALA A 232 10.01 14.32 17.72
C ALA A 232 9.04 13.22 17.23
N LEU A 233 8.03 13.56 16.42
CA LEU A 233 7.11 12.57 15.86
C LEU A 233 7.82 11.55 14.94
N LEU A 234 9.00 11.91 14.39
CA LEU A 234 9.82 11.01 13.58
C LEU A 234 10.23 9.72 14.33
N ASP A 235 10.34 9.78 15.66
CA ASP A 235 10.66 8.61 16.49
C ASP A 235 9.43 7.76 16.86
N HIS A 236 8.22 8.23 16.53
CA HIS A 236 6.99 7.64 17.05
C HIS A 236 5.96 7.28 15.97
N VAL A 237 6.34 7.18 14.69
CA VAL A 237 5.42 6.86 13.57
C VAL A 237 5.27 5.37 13.30
N GLY A 238 5.96 4.50 14.03
CA GLY A 238 5.90 3.05 13.84
C GLY A 238 4.51 2.46 14.09
N THR A 239 4.26 1.30 13.50
CA THR A 239 2.97 0.60 13.49
C THR A 239 2.39 0.37 14.89
N ARG A 240 3.22 0.01 15.88
CA ARG A 240 2.72 -0.23 17.25
C ARG A 240 2.09 1.01 17.88
N ASN A 241 2.58 2.20 17.54
CA ASN A 241 1.97 3.45 18.00
C ASN A 241 0.67 3.75 17.25
N VAL A 242 0.61 3.49 15.94
CA VAL A 242 -0.63 3.60 15.15
C VAL A 242 -1.71 2.64 15.69
N VAL A 243 -1.34 1.43 16.09
CA VAL A 243 -2.24 0.44 16.71
C VAL A 243 -2.81 0.95 18.04
N ARG A 244 -1.98 1.57 18.88
CA ARG A 244 -2.43 2.19 20.14
C ARG A 244 -3.35 3.39 19.89
N ASP A 245 -3.04 4.20 18.87
CA ASP A 245 -3.95 5.27 18.41
C ASP A 245 -5.31 4.68 18.02
N LEU A 246 -5.32 3.63 17.19
CA LEU A 246 -6.54 2.99 16.70
C LEU A 246 -7.42 2.49 17.84
N ASP A 247 -6.86 1.97 18.93
CA ASP A 247 -7.64 1.56 20.09
C ASP A 247 -8.25 2.75 20.85
N ILE A 248 -7.53 3.87 20.92
CA ILE A 248 -8.10 5.14 21.44
C ILE A 248 -9.22 5.64 20.54
N LEU A 249 -9.04 5.57 19.20
CA LEU A 249 -10.08 5.98 18.23
C LEU A 249 -11.35 5.12 18.36
N ARG A 250 -11.19 3.80 18.52
CA ARG A 250 -12.29 2.88 18.83
C ARG A 250 -13.07 3.34 20.07
N ALA A 251 -12.36 3.58 21.18
CA ALA A 251 -12.99 4.01 22.42
C ALA A 251 -13.65 5.38 22.31
N ALA A 252 -13.01 6.34 21.62
CA ALA A 252 -13.54 7.69 21.37
C ALA A 252 -14.78 7.67 20.46
N SER A 253 -14.92 6.66 19.60
CA SER A 253 -16.12 6.39 18.80
C SER A 253 -17.24 5.67 19.58
N LYS A 254 -16.99 5.27 20.84
CA LYS A 254 -17.87 4.53 21.73
C LYS A 254 -18.07 3.05 21.34
N ASP A 255 -17.19 2.51 20.54
CA ASP A 255 -17.22 1.11 20.15
C ASP A 255 -16.55 0.24 21.23
N THR A 256 -17.21 -0.86 21.60
CA THR A 256 -16.66 -1.83 22.57
C THR A 256 -15.57 -2.70 21.95
N THR A 257 -15.71 -3.01 20.66
CA THR A 257 -14.76 -3.79 19.87
C THR A 257 -14.45 -3.07 18.58
N LEU A 258 -13.27 -3.35 18.00
CA LEU A 258 -12.84 -2.80 16.72
C LEU A 258 -13.37 -3.67 15.57
N ASN A 259 -14.29 -3.13 14.75
CA ASN A 259 -14.52 -3.71 13.43
C ASN A 259 -13.56 -3.04 12.44
N TYR A 260 -12.88 -3.84 11.63
CA TYR A 260 -11.74 -3.36 10.87
C TYR A 260 -11.67 -3.97 9.46
N LEU A 261 -11.40 -3.13 8.49
CA LEU A 261 -11.02 -3.53 7.13
C LEU A 261 -9.64 -2.94 6.83
N GLY A 262 -8.62 -3.77 6.89
CA GLY A 262 -7.25 -3.41 6.50
C GLY A 262 -6.89 -4.00 5.16
N THR A 263 -6.31 -3.18 4.28
CA THR A 263 -5.80 -3.66 3.00
C THR A 263 -4.29 -3.43 2.91
N SER A 264 -3.56 -4.38 2.28
CA SER A 264 -2.11 -4.24 2.09
C SER A 264 -1.38 -4.05 3.45
N TYR A 265 -0.55 -3.02 3.61
CA TYR A 265 0.08 -2.70 4.89
C TYR A 265 -0.93 -2.49 6.04
N GLY A 266 -2.17 -2.09 5.75
CA GLY A 266 -3.24 -2.02 6.75
C GLY A 266 -3.54 -3.35 7.43
N THR A 267 -3.21 -4.47 6.81
CA THR A 267 -3.33 -5.81 7.39
C THR A 267 -2.32 -6.03 8.53
N ARG A 268 -1.10 -5.49 8.41
CA ARG A 268 -0.10 -5.48 9.48
C ARG A 268 -0.60 -4.69 10.70
N ILE A 269 -1.27 -3.55 10.49
CA ILE A 269 -1.92 -2.79 11.57
C ILE A 269 -2.96 -3.66 12.27
N GLY A 270 -3.85 -4.31 11.49
CA GLY A 270 -4.92 -5.16 12.03
C GLY A 270 -4.39 -6.39 12.79
N ALA A 271 -3.36 -7.06 12.26
CA ALA A 271 -2.73 -8.21 12.91
C ALA A 271 -2.07 -7.82 14.25
N ILE A 272 -1.27 -6.74 14.27
CA ILE A 272 -0.63 -6.25 15.50
C ILE A 272 -1.68 -5.72 16.49
N TYR A 273 -2.79 -5.13 16.00
CA TYR A 273 -3.91 -4.75 16.87
C TYR A 273 -4.52 -5.96 17.56
N ALA A 274 -4.78 -7.02 16.82
CA ALA A 274 -5.36 -8.25 17.38
C ALA A 274 -4.44 -8.91 18.41
N ASP A 275 -3.13 -8.82 18.21
CA ASP A 275 -2.15 -9.35 19.17
C ASP A 275 -2.05 -8.50 20.45
N LEU A 276 -2.09 -7.16 20.31
CA LEU A 276 -2.01 -6.25 21.47
C LEU A 276 -3.32 -6.14 22.26
N PHE A 277 -4.46 -6.27 21.58
CA PHE A 277 -5.79 -6.06 22.14
C PHE A 277 -6.78 -7.18 21.76
N PRO A 278 -6.45 -8.47 22.00
CA PRO A 278 -7.27 -9.58 21.49
C PRO A 278 -8.71 -9.53 21.98
N GLY A 279 -8.95 -9.14 23.23
CA GLY A 279 -10.30 -8.99 23.78
C GLY A 279 -11.11 -7.80 23.23
N ARG A 280 -10.50 -6.97 22.38
CA ARG A 280 -11.14 -5.80 21.75
C ARG A 280 -11.34 -5.96 20.25
N VAL A 281 -11.02 -7.12 19.68
CA VAL A 281 -11.28 -7.43 18.27
C VAL A 281 -12.76 -7.72 18.09
N GLY A 282 -13.39 -7.03 17.13
CA GLY A 282 -14.72 -7.32 16.63
C GLY A 282 -14.63 -8.18 15.35
N ARG A 283 -15.14 -7.66 14.25
CA ARG A 283 -15.03 -8.29 12.93
C ARG A 283 -13.88 -7.67 12.15
N ALA A 284 -12.80 -8.42 11.93
CA ALA A 284 -11.61 -7.93 11.27
C ALA A 284 -11.35 -8.68 9.95
N VAL A 285 -11.18 -7.92 8.86
CA VAL A 285 -10.79 -8.40 7.54
C VAL A 285 -9.42 -7.84 7.18
N LEU A 286 -8.52 -8.73 6.76
CA LEU A 286 -7.15 -8.42 6.38
C LEU A 286 -6.92 -8.86 4.93
N ASP A 287 -7.13 -7.95 3.95
CA ASP A 287 -7.10 -8.23 2.51
C ASP A 287 -5.77 -7.82 1.88
N GLY A 288 -5.12 -8.75 1.18
CA GLY A 288 -3.76 -8.60 0.70
C GLY A 288 -2.79 -8.59 1.88
N ALA A 289 -2.78 -9.68 2.63
CA ALA A 289 -2.16 -9.76 3.95
C ALA A 289 -0.63 -9.75 3.88
N MET A 290 -0.01 -8.98 4.79
CA MET A 290 1.41 -9.04 5.11
C MET A 290 1.67 -10.03 6.24
N ASP A 291 2.84 -10.64 6.25
CA ASP A 291 3.34 -11.41 7.38
C ASP A 291 4.08 -10.49 8.37
N PRO A 292 3.54 -10.26 9.58
CA PRO A 292 4.17 -9.36 10.55
C PRO A 292 5.50 -9.85 11.11
N SER A 293 5.81 -11.15 10.96
CA SER A 293 7.04 -11.75 11.47
C SER A 293 8.25 -11.57 10.55
N GLN A 294 8.01 -11.26 9.27
CA GLN A 294 9.08 -11.11 8.29
C GLN A 294 9.85 -9.80 8.46
N HIS A 295 11.13 -9.82 8.09
CA HIS A 295 11.95 -8.63 7.93
C HIS A 295 11.70 -7.98 6.56
N TRP A 296 11.77 -6.67 6.51
CA TRP A 296 11.55 -5.92 5.26
C TRP A 296 12.46 -6.34 4.09
N ALA A 297 13.71 -6.71 4.40
CA ALA A 297 14.64 -7.19 3.39
C ALA A 297 14.20 -8.51 2.75
N ASP A 298 13.57 -9.39 3.53
CA ASP A 298 13.02 -10.67 3.03
C ASP A 298 11.79 -10.39 2.16
N ASP A 299 10.89 -9.49 2.58
CA ASP A 299 9.74 -9.04 1.79
C ASP A 299 10.18 -8.49 0.41
N GLU A 300 11.23 -7.66 0.38
CA GLU A 300 11.79 -7.11 -0.87
C GLU A 300 12.34 -8.23 -1.76
N ALA A 301 13.11 -9.15 -1.21
CA ALA A 301 13.73 -10.26 -1.96
C ALA A 301 12.67 -11.20 -2.55
N GLU A 302 11.67 -11.59 -1.75
CA GLU A 302 10.59 -12.47 -2.20
C GLU A 302 9.71 -11.82 -3.27
N THR A 303 9.32 -10.55 -3.11
CA THR A 303 8.53 -9.84 -4.13
C THR A 303 9.32 -9.65 -5.42
N MET A 304 10.62 -9.45 -5.35
CA MET A 304 11.51 -9.35 -6.52
C MET A 304 11.56 -10.69 -7.27
N ALA A 305 11.80 -11.79 -6.55
CA ALA A 305 11.82 -13.13 -7.12
C ALA A 305 10.48 -13.48 -7.79
N PHE A 306 9.35 -13.16 -7.15
CA PHE A 306 8.02 -13.34 -7.72
C PHE A 306 7.82 -12.54 -9.02
N LYS A 307 8.21 -11.27 -9.03
CA LYS A 307 8.08 -10.40 -10.23
C LYS A 307 8.92 -10.94 -11.39
N GLU A 308 10.15 -11.38 -11.11
CA GLU A 308 11.02 -11.98 -12.12
C GLU A 308 10.43 -13.29 -12.66
N ASP A 309 9.81 -14.14 -11.80
CA ASP A 309 9.16 -15.37 -12.23
C ASP A 309 7.96 -15.10 -13.14
N VAL A 310 7.11 -14.12 -12.82
CA VAL A 310 5.99 -13.74 -13.69
C VAL A 310 6.49 -13.17 -15.03
N LEU A 311 7.59 -12.39 -15.00
CA LEU A 311 8.19 -11.89 -16.24
C LEU A 311 8.78 -13.02 -17.10
N ARG A 312 9.33 -14.07 -16.48
CA ARG A 312 9.74 -15.31 -17.18
C ARG A 312 8.57 -15.97 -17.88
N GLN A 313 7.43 -16.09 -17.22
CA GLN A 313 6.20 -16.63 -17.82
C GLN A 313 5.75 -15.79 -19.02
N TYR A 314 5.82 -14.46 -18.92
CA TYR A 314 5.57 -13.57 -20.06
C TYR A 314 6.54 -13.83 -21.22
N VAL A 315 7.83 -13.95 -20.96
CA VAL A 315 8.85 -14.23 -21.99
C VAL A 315 8.58 -15.56 -22.69
N GLU A 316 8.22 -16.60 -21.96
CA GLU A 316 7.86 -17.89 -22.54
C GLU A 316 6.60 -17.80 -23.42
N HIS A 317 5.58 -17.08 -22.93
CA HIS A 317 4.37 -16.80 -23.70
C HIS A 317 4.70 -16.02 -24.99
N CYS A 318 5.46 -14.94 -24.90
CA CYS A 318 5.88 -14.13 -26.04
C CYS A 318 6.58 -15.00 -27.09
N LYS A 319 7.56 -15.79 -26.71
CA LYS A 319 8.34 -16.67 -27.62
C LYS A 319 7.48 -17.79 -28.27
N ALA A 320 6.38 -18.18 -27.65
CA ALA A 320 5.45 -19.15 -28.23
C ALA A 320 4.55 -18.54 -29.32
N HIS A 321 4.50 -17.20 -29.43
CA HIS A 321 3.62 -16.48 -30.36
C HIS A 321 4.44 -15.70 -31.41
N SER A 322 3.83 -15.45 -32.56
CA SER A 322 4.47 -14.67 -33.63
C SER A 322 4.63 -13.20 -33.25
N GLY A 323 5.71 -12.58 -33.66
CA GLY A 323 5.97 -11.16 -33.43
C GLY A 323 6.75 -10.86 -32.14
N CYS A 324 7.14 -11.86 -31.36
CA CYS A 324 7.99 -11.66 -30.20
C CYS A 324 9.39 -11.16 -30.61
N PRO A 325 9.88 -10.05 -30.03
CA PRO A 325 11.20 -9.54 -30.36
C PRO A 325 12.33 -10.29 -29.61
N LEU A 326 11.98 -11.13 -28.63
CA LEU A 326 12.92 -11.84 -27.77
C LEU A 326 13.27 -13.21 -28.37
N THR A 327 14.55 -13.62 -28.26
CA THR A 327 15.07 -14.84 -28.86
C THR A 327 15.95 -15.64 -27.90
N GLY A 328 16.29 -16.89 -28.25
CA GLY A 328 17.15 -17.74 -27.45
C GLY A 328 16.42 -18.46 -26.30
N SER A 329 17.15 -18.84 -25.26
CA SER A 329 16.56 -19.38 -24.02
C SER A 329 15.77 -18.31 -23.26
N THR A 330 15.01 -18.70 -22.23
CA THR A 330 14.29 -17.74 -21.39
C THR A 330 15.24 -16.79 -20.67
N ASP A 331 16.39 -17.29 -20.20
CA ASP A 331 17.42 -16.45 -19.55
C ASP A 331 18.07 -15.48 -20.53
N GLU A 332 18.38 -15.92 -21.75
CA GLU A 332 18.92 -15.04 -22.79
C GLU A 332 17.91 -13.96 -23.19
N ALA A 333 16.66 -14.29 -23.30
CA ALA A 333 15.57 -13.36 -23.63
C ALA A 333 15.35 -12.32 -22.50
N LEU A 334 15.39 -12.73 -21.23
CA LEU A 334 15.35 -11.80 -20.10
C LEU A 334 16.57 -10.88 -20.07
N ALA A 335 17.76 -11.41 -20.35
CA ALA A 335 18.97 -10.59 -20.46
C ALA A 335 18.88 -9.58 -21.62
N GLN A 336 18.29 -9.96 -22.76
CA GLN A 336 18.01 -9.05 -23.87
C GLN A 336 17.06 -7.94 -23.46
N LEU A 337 15.98 -8.28 -22.76
CA LEU A 337 15.00 -7.29 -22.29
C LEU A 337 15.62 -6.33 -21.26
N ALA A 338 16.40 -6.86 -20.32
CA ALA A 338 17.13 -6.06 -19.32
C ALA A 338 18.14 -5.11 -20.00
N ALA A 339 18.95 -5.62 -20.93
CA ALA A 339 19.91 -4.80 -21.65
C ALA A 339 19.25 -3.73 -22.52
N PHE A 340 18.10 -4.03 -23.14
CA PHE A 340 17.31 -3.05 -23.88
C PHE A 340 16.85 -1.91 -22.95
N VAL A 341 16.26 -2.25 -21.80
CA VAL A 341 15.78 -1.26 -20.83
C VAL A 341 16.95 -0.45 -20.26
N ASP A 342 18.04 -1.09 -19.84
CA ASP A 342 19.24 -0.41 -19.32
C ASP A 342 19.82 0.60 -20.34
N GLY A 343 19.72 0.32 -21.64
CA GLY A 343 20.15 1.21 -22.73
C GLY A 343 19.34 2.50 -22.82
N LEU A 344 18.07 2.49 -22.37
CA LEU A 344 17.16 3.63 -22.49
C LEU A 344 17.53 4.83 -21.58
N ASP A 345 18.44 4.65 -20.66
CA ASP A 345 18.97 5.78 -19.87
C ASP A 345 19.88 6.69 -20.70
N GLN A 346 20.54 6.14 -21.70
CA GLN A 346 21.43 6.90 -22.57
C GLN A 346 20.78 7.26 -23.91
N ASP A 347 19.87 6.43 -24.39
CA ASP A 347 19.13 6.61 -25.65
C ASP A 347 17.65 6.33 -25.42
N PRO A 348 16.88 7.28 -24.80
CA PRO A 348 15.48 7.10 -24.50
C PRO A 348 14.61 6.90 -25.73
N LEU A 349 13.60 6.04 -25.65
CA LEU A 349 12.62 5.89 -26.73
C LEU A 349 11.87 7.19 -26.98
N THR A 350 11.63 7.48 -28.25
CA THR A 350 10.81 8.63 -28.70
C THR A 350 9.65 8.16 -29.56
N ALA A 351 8.61 8.97 -29.64
CA ALA A 351 7.58 8.80 -30.65
C ALA A 351 7.81 9.78 -31.82
N PRO A 352 7.56 9.40 -33.10
CA PRO A 352 7.89 10.21 -34.28
C PRO A 352 7.38 11.66 -34.24
N ASP A 353 6.25 11.92 -33.60
CA ASP A 353 5.59 13.24 -33.57
C ASP A 353 5.49 13.81 -32.14
N SER A 354 6.35 13.39 -31.21
CA SER A 354 6.29 13.77 -29.80
C SER A 354 7.68 14.07 -29.24
N ASN A 355 7.76 15.10 -28.38
CA ASN A 355 8.93 15.35 -27.56
C ASN A 355 8.93 14.53 -26.25
N VAL A 356 7.93 13.66 -26.07
CA VAL A 356 7.85 12.80 -24.88
C VAL A 356 8.74 11.58 -25.11
N THR A 357 9.61 11.33 -24.13
CA THR A 357 10.52 10.18 -24.14
C THR A 357 10.09 9.13 -23.12
N VAL A 358 10.62 7.92 -23.28
CA VAL A 358 10.52 6.83 -22.27
C VAL A 358 11.94 6.40 -21.93
N ASN A 359 12.37 6.63 -20.69
CA ASN A 359 13.64 6.19 -20.12
C ASN A 359 13.53 4.79 -19.51
N ALA A 360 14.63 4.27 -18.96
CA ALA A 360 14.69 2.93 -18.38
C ALA A 360 13.70 2.72 -17.23
N PHE A 361 13.57 3.68 -16.32
CA PHE A 361 12.62 3.60 -15.21
C PHE A 361 11.17 3.53 -15.69
N GLU A 362 10.81 4.39 -16.64
CA GLU A 362 9.46 4.44 -17.21
C GLU A 362 9.14 3.16 -17.99
N ALA A 363 10.11 2.65 -18.75
CA ALA A 363 9.98 1.37 -19.45
C ALA A 363 9.79 0.21 -18.46
N THR A 364 10.59 0.15 -17.40
CA THR A 364 10.43 -0.86 -16.32
C THR A 364 9.04 -0.79 -15.71
N THR A 365 8.53 0.42 -15.44
CA THR A 365 7.19 0.62 -14.87
C THR A 365 6.08 0.14 -15.81
N ILE A 366 6.19 0.43 -17.10
CA ILE A 366 5.25 -0.02 -18.12
C ILE A 366 5.30 -1.55 -18.25
N ILE A 367 6.49 -2.13 -18.37
CA ILE A 367 6.67 -3.58 -18.47
C ILE A 367 6.06 -4.27 -17.24
N ARG A 368 6.36 -3.80 -16.03
CA ARG A 368 5.78 -4.33 -14.80
C ARG A 368 4.24 -4.26 -14.83
N HIS A 369 3.70 -3.12 -15.24
CA HIS A 369 2.24 -2.94 -15.30
C HIS A 369 1.58 -3.98 -16.19
N TYR A 370 2.07 -4.13 -17.44
CA TYR A 370 1.46 -5.03 -18.42
C TYR A 370 1.88 -6.49 -18.29
N ALA A 371 2.98 -6.79 -17.62
CA ALA A 371 3.39 -8.17 -17.36
C ALA A 371 2.81 -8.73 -16.07
N ILE A 372 2.65 -7.90 -15.01
CA ILE A 372 2.48 -8.35 -13.65
C ILE A 372 1.25 -7.72 -12.97
N ASP A 373 1.18 -6.38 -12.89
CA ASP A 373 0.16 -5.70 -12.08
C ASP A 373 -1.25 -5.83 -12.69
N LYS A 374 -1.33 -5.72 -14.01
CA LYS A 374 -2.54 -5.92 -14.85
C LYS A 374 -2.12 -6.60 -16.15
N PRO A 375 -1.92 -7.92 -16.14
CA PRO A 375 -1.34 -8.61 -17.27
C PRO A 375 -2.17 -8.44 -18.54
N ASP A 376 -1.51 -7.86 -19.56
CA ASP A 376 -1.92 -7.82 -20.94
C ASP A 376 -0.69 -8.11 -21.82
N TRP A 377 -0.35 -9.37 -21.89
CA TRP A 377 0.88 -9.84 -22.53
C TRP A 377 0.91 -9.61 -24.03
N GLU A 378 -0.27 -9.57 -24.68
CA GLU A 378 -0.39 -9.25 -26.10
C GLU A 378 -0.07 -7.77 -26.34
N ALA A 379 -0.67 -6.88 -25.54
CA ALA A 379 -0.36 -5.45 -25.61
C ALA A 379 1.11 -5.16 -25.29
N LEU A 380 1.70 -5.85 -24.29
CA LEU A 380 3.12 -5.72 -23.98
C LEU A 380 4.00 -6.13 -25.15
N THR A 381 3.72 -7.28 -25.77
CA THR A 381 4.46 -7.75 -26.97
C THR A 381 4.33 -6.76 -28.12
N ALA A 382 3.14 -6.23 -28.37
CA ALA A 382 2.91 -5.22 -29.40
C ALA A 382 3.71 -3.92 -29.17
N MET A 383 3.93 -3.52 -27.90
CA MET A 383 4.75 -2.37 -27.53
C MET A 383 6.25 -2.65 -27.67
N LEU A 384 6.71 -3.80 -27.20
CA LEU A 384 8.14 -4.16 -27.18
C LEU A 384 8.69 -4.43 -28.59
N THR A 385 7.88 -4.98 -29.49
CA THR A 385 8.34 -5.37 -30.83
C THR A 385 8.88 -4.18 -31.63
N PRO A 386 8.14 -3.08 -31.87
CA PRO A 386 8.67 -1.91 -32.55
C PRO A 386 9.75 -1.19 -31.74
N ALA A 387 9.63 -1.17 -30.41
CA ALA A 387 10.61 -0.53 -29.55
C ALA A 387 11.99 -1.19 -29.63
N MET A 388 12.07 -2.52 -29.54
CA MET A 388 13.34 -3.26 -29.57
C MET A 388 13.91 -3.38 -30.98
N ASN A 389 13.06 -3.57 -32.02
CA ASN A 389 13.55 -3.82 -33.38
C ASN A 389 13.88 -2.54 -34.14
N ASN A 390 13.15 -1.45 -33.91
CA ASN A 390 13.21 -0.22 -34.69
C ASN A 390 13.45 1.04 -33.86
N HIS A 391 13.64 0.92 -32.54
CA HIS A 391 13.71 2.04 -31.60
C HIS A 391 12.47 2.96 -31.67
N ASP A 392 11.30 2.41 -32.06
CA ASP A 392 10.04 3.14 -32.15
C ASP A 392 9.28 3.07 -30.81
N GLY A 393 9.26 4.21 -30.10
CA GLY A 393 8.64 4.35 -28.80
C GLY A 393 7.16 4.74 -28.81
N ALA A 394 6.49 4.86 -29.97
CA ALA A 394 5.14 5.42 -30.05
C ALA A 394 4.13 4.76 -29.10
N LEU A 395 4.09 3.43 -29.05
CA LEU A 395 3.19 2.69 -28.16
C LEU A 395 3.60 2.77 -26.68
N MET A 396 4.90 2.77 -26.38
CA MET A 396 5.41 2.94 -25.04
C MET A 396 5.14 4.36 -24.50
N VAL A 397 5.26 5.40 -25.32
CA VAL A 397 4.89 6.79 -24.97
C VAL A 397 3.38 6.88 -24.67
N LYS A 398 2.54 6.22 -25.46
CA LYS A 398 1.09 6.16 -25.18
C LYS A 398 0.80 5.42 -23.88
N ALA A 399 1.45 4.27 -23.63
CA ALA A 399 1.32 3.51 -22.40
C ALA A 399 1.81 4.33 -21.19
N LYS A 400 2.92 5.08 -21.31
CA LYS A 400 3.40 6.00 -20.29
C LYS A 400 2.32 7.00 -19.88
N GLN A 401 1.63 7.61 -20.84
CA GLN A 401 0.56 8.57 -20.59
C GLN A 401 -0.59 7.94 -19.78
N SER A 402 -0.97 6.69 -20.07
CA SER A 402 -2.03 6.01 -19.32
C SER A 402 -1.56 5.47 -17.96
N VAL A 403 -0.39 4.86 -17.89
CA VAL A 403 0.13 4.23 -16.66
C VAL A 403 0.63 5.26 -15.65
N LEU A 404 1.34 6.31 -16.12
CA LEU A 404 1.91 7.34 -15.24
C LEU A 404 0.97 8.53 -15.02
N ALA A 405 0.05 8.84 -15.95
CA ALA A 405 -0.94 9.91 -15.74
C ALA A 405 -1.90 9.60 -14.59
N LEU A 406 -2.18 8.32 -14.33
CA LEU A 406 -2.92 7.89 -13.15
C LEU A 406 -2.21 8.26 -11.83
N GLN A 407 -0.94 8.62 -11.91
CA GLN A 407 -0.09 8.94 -10.76
C GLN A 407 0.15 10.44 -10.59
N LEU A 408 -0.15 11.27 -11.60
CA LEU A 408 0.08 12.71 -11.51
C LEU A 408 -1.00 13.38 -10.66
N PRO A 409 -0.61 14.19 -9.66
CA PRO A 409 -1.57 14.95 -8.87
C PRO A 409 -2.28 16.00 -9.74
N THR A 410 -3.58 16.14 -9.54
CA THR A 410 -4.42 17.09 -10.31
C THR A 410 -4.28 18.53 -9.81
N ASN A 411 -3.71 18.72 -8.61
CA ASN A 411 -3.47 20.04 -8.03
C ASN A 411 -2.29 20.01 -7.06
N ILE A 412 -1.82 21.21 -6.67
CA ILE A 412 -0.65 21.37 -5.81
C ILE A 412 -0.81 20.74 -4.43
N LYS A 413 -1.97 20.82 -3.81
CA LYS A 413 -2.20 20.22 -2.49
C LYS A 413 -2.04 18.71 -2.53
N GLN A 414 -2.54 18.07 -3.59
CA GLN A 414 -2.33 16.64 -3.79
C GLN A 414 -0.87 16.31 -4.07
N ALA A 415 -0.14 17.17 -4.81
CA ALA A 415 1.28 17.00 -5.05
C ALA A 415 2.09 17.04 -3.76
N VAL A 416 1.83 18.05 -2.92
CA VAL A 416 2.48 18.22 -1.61
C VAL A 416 2.15 17.05 -0.68
N SER A 417 0.87 16.67 -0.59
CA SER A 417 0.44 15.54 0.23
C SER A 417 1.12 14.24 -0.23
N ARG A 418 1.14 13.96 -1.53
CA ARG A 418 1.80 12.78 -2.06
C ARG A 418 3.31 12.79 -1.80
N ALA A 419 3.99 13.90 -2.04
CA ALA A 419 5.43 14.01 -1.80
C ALA A 419 5.76 13.70 -0.33
N ASN A 420 5.02 14.28 0.62
CA ASN A 420 5.23 14.03 2.04
C ASN A 420 4.85 12.60 2.44
N ASN A 421 3.75 12.04 1.91
CA ASN A 421 3.33 10.66 2.19
C ASN A 421 4.37 9.61 1.74
N LEU A 422 5.14 9.90 0.69
CA LEU A 422 6.23 9.03 0.24
C LEU A 422 7.32 8.88 1.30
N PHE A 423 7.74 9.99 1.93
CA PHE A 423 8.68 9.94 3.04
C PHE A 423 8.09 9.22 4.25
N MET A 424 6.78 9.34 4.45
CA MET A 424 6.10 8.65 5.54
C MET A 424 6.15 7.13 5.40
N ALA A 425 6.08 6.58 4.20
CA ALA A 425 6.27 5.15 4.01
C ALA A 425 7.65 4.70 4.51
N ALA A 426 8.72 5.40 4.10
CA ALA A 426 10.06 5.11 4.59
C ALA A 426 10.18 5.34 6.10
N ALA A 427 9.63 6.43 6.63
CA ALA A 427 9.65 6.75 8.07
C ALA A 427 9.01 5.63 8.90
N VAL A 428 7.84 5.15 8.49
CA VAL A 428 7.12 4.07 9.19
C VAL A 428 7.92 2.77 9.12
N ILE A 429 8.41 2.38 7.93
CA ILE A 429 9.20 1.15 7.77
C ILE A 429 10.48 1.25 8.61
N CYS A 430 11.20 2.38 8.58
CA CYS A 430 12.38 2.56 9.43
C CYS A 430 12.05 2.47 10.92
N ASN A 431 10.87 2.94 11.37
CA ASN A 431 10.41 2.82 12.75
C ASN A 431 9.92 1.41 13.12
N ASP A 432 9.62 0.55 12.14
CA ASP A 432 9.11 -0.80 12.39
C ASP A 432 10.21 -1.87 12.43
N TYR A 433 11.38 -1.58 11.84
CA TYR A 433 12.45 -2.56 11.70
C TYR A 433 13.76 -2.05 12.31
N PRO A 434 14.42 -2.84 13.19
CA PRO A 434 15.71 -2.49 13.78
C PRO A 434 16.83 -2.58 12.74
N ASP A 435 17.97 -1.98 13.05
CA ASP A 435 19.18 -2.13 12.25
C ASP A 435 19.74 -3.57 12.40
N THR A 436 19.96 -4.26 11.28
CA THR A 436 20.49 -5.64 11.26
C THR A 436 21.99 -5.70 11.54
N GLY A 437 22.69 -4.55 11.54
CA GLY A 437 24.12 -4.48 11.70
C GLY A 437 24.94 -4.76 10.42
N SER A 438 24.28 -4.99 9.28
CA SER A 438 24.96 -5.19 7.98
C SER A 438 25.85 -4.01 7.62
N THR A 439 26.96 -4.25 6.96
CA THR A 439 27.85 -3.19 6.47
C THR A 439 27.43 -2.70 5.09
N THR A 440 27.95 -1.56 4.65
CA THR A 440 27.75 -1.09 3.26
C THR A 440 28.23 -2.12 2.23
N SER A 441 29.32 -2.81 2.53
CA SER A 441 29.86 -3.87 1.66
C SER A 441 28.92 -5.07 1.58
N ASP A 442 28.22 -5.41 2.67
CA ASP A 442 27.27 -6.53 2.67
C ASP A 442 26.06 -6.20 1.78
N TRP A 443 25.49 -5.00 1.91
CA TRP A 443 24.38 -4.55 1.07
C TRP A 443 24.76 -4.41 -0.40
N ASP A 444 26.00 -3.90 -0.67
CA ASP A 444 26.51 -3.78 -2.02
C ASP A 444 26.70 -5.17 -2.66
N ALA A 445 27.19 -6.15 -1.89
CA ALA A 445 27.34 -7.53 -2.35
C ALA A 445 25.97 -8.22 -2.56
N GLN A 446 25.00 -7.98 -1.67
CA GLN A 446 23.64 -8.48 -1.81
C GLN A 446 23.00 -7.97 -3.09
N SER A 447 23.03 -6.65 -3.33
CA SER A 447 22.45 -6.05 -4.54
C SER A 447 23.09 -6.60 -5.82
N ALA A 448 24.41 -6.85 -5.80
CA ALA A 448 25.10 -7.47 -6.93
C ALA A 448 24.66 -8.93 -7.15
N ALA A 449 24.42 -9.68 -6.09
CA ALA A 449 23.91 -11.05 -6.17
C ALA A 449 22.47 -11.08 -6.68
N GLU A 450 21.63 -10.16 -6.21
CA GLU A 450 20.24 -10.00 -6.67
C GLU A 450 20.17 -9.66 -8.16
N LYS A 451 20.96 -8.70 -8.65
CA LYS A 451 21.03 -8.38 -10.08
C LYS A 451 21.49 -9.57 -10.93
N LYS A 452 22.33 -10.44 -10.38
CA LYS A 452 22.79 -11.64 -11.08
C LYS A 452 21.71 -12.73 -11.14
N SER A 453 20.96 -12.94 -10.04
CA SER A 453 19.90 -13.96 -9.96
C SER A 453 18.60 -13.50 -10.62
N HIS A 454 18.34 -12.21 -10.62
CA HIS A 454 17.14 -11.57 -11.17
C HIS A 454 17.55 -10.46 -12.15
N PRO A 455 17.89 -10.79 -13.41
CA PRO A 455 18.52 -9.84 -14.35
C PRO A 455 17.71 -8.59 -14.62
N PHE A 456 16.38 -8.68 -14.58
CA PHE A 456 15.50 -7.55 -14.84
C PHE A 456 15.21 -6.74 -13.56
N PHE A 457 14.63 -7.37 -12.53
CA PHE A 457 14.21 -6.66 -11.31
C PHE A 457 15.28 -6.58 -10.22
N GLY A 458 16.33 -7.40 -10.24
CA GLY A 458 17.33 -7.45 -9.17
C GLY A 458 18.16 -6.17 -8.98
N GLY A 459 18.13 -5.24 -9.94
CA GLY A 459 18.71 -3.90 -9.77
C GLY A 459 17.74 -2.89 -9.15
N THR A 460 16.48 -3.26 -8.96
CA THR A 460 15.42 -2.38 -8.45
C THR A 460 15.20 -2.53 -6.94
N SER A 461 15.99 -3.37 -6.27
CA SER A 461 15.95 -3.48 -4.80
C SER A 461 16.16 -2.10 -4.18
N ASN A 462 15.22 -1.71 -3.36
CA ASN A 462 15.22 -0.37 -2.77
C ASN A 462 16.35 -0.18 -1.77
N GLY A 463 16.92 -1.30 -1.21
CA GLY A 463 17.93 -1.24 -0.17
C GLY A 463 17.51 -0.30 0.95
N LEU A 464 16.24 -0.38 1.33
CA LEU A 464 15.63 0.54 2.29
C LEU A 464 16.32 0.44 3.66
N GLU A 465 16.93 -0.69 3.96
CA GLU A 465 17.67 -0.88 5.19
C GLU A 465 18.87 0.08 5.30
N ALA A 466 19.64 0.25 4.21
CA ALA A 466 20.73 1.22 4.17
C ALA A 466 20.21 2.66 4.28
N TYR A 467 19.08 2.98 3.61
CA TYR A 467 18.42 4.27 3.75
C TYR A 467 17.95 4.51 5.19
N CYS A 468 17.33 3.53 5.83
CA CYS A 468 16.89 3.61 7.21
C CYS A 468 18.03 3.81 8.21
N ARG A 469 19.23 3.28 7.93
CA ARG A 469 20.42 3.60 8.74
C ARG A 469 20.74 5.09 8.69
N GLY A 470 20.65 5.71 7.54
CA GLY A 470 20.81 7.16 7.39
C GLY A 470 19.68 7.95 8.02
N TRP A 471 18.45 7.46 7.89
CA TRP A 471 17.25 8.06 8.48
C TRP A 471 17.36 8.19 10.02
N GLY A 472 17.91 7.18 10.71
CA GLY A 472 18.30 7.23 12.12
C GLY A 472 17.18 7.00 13.13
N HIS A 473 15.92 7.06 12.75
CA HIS A 473 14.75 6.82 13.61
C HIS A 473 14.31 5.37 13.44
N ARG A 474 14.82 4.44 14.28
CA ARG A 474 14.69 3.00 14.10
C ARG A 474 13.99 2.30 15.26
N ALA A 475 13.27 1.22 14.94
CA ALA A 475 12.75 0.31 15.96
C ALA A 475 13.86 -0.29 16.82
N GLN A 476 13.51 -0.60 18.07
CA GLN A 476 14.38 -1.34 18.98
C GLN A 476 14.03 -2.84 19.02
N THR A 477 12.81 -3.20 18.60
CA THR A 477 12.28 -4.56 18.65
C THR A 477 12.17 -5.14 17.23
N PRO A 478 12.63 -6.37 17.00
CA PRO A 478 12.45 -7.03 15.70
C PRO A 478 10.98 -7.36 15.43
N PRO A 479 10.62 -7.66 14.17
CA PRO A 479 9.34 -8.25 13.81
C PRO A 479 9.08 -9.51 14.63
N GLN A 480 7.80 -9.79 14.91
CA GLN A 480 7.37 -10.93 15.71
C GLN A 480 6.12 -11.54 15.12
N GLU A 481 5.93 -12.84 15.32
CA GLU A 481 4.66 -13.52 15.05
C GLU A 481 3.52 -12.85 15.84
N THR A 482 2.33 -12.89 15.27
CA THR A 482 1.11 -12.35 15.88
C THR A 482 0.13 -13.49 16.14
N HIS A 483 -0.09 -13.82 17.40
CA HIS A 483 -0.94 -14.95 17.76
C HIS A 483 -2.39 -14.55 18.07
N ALA A 484 -2.61 -13.33 18.55
CA ALA A 484 -3.94 -12.78 18.88
C ALA A 484 -4.76 -13.73 19.77
N GLU A 485 -4.14 -14.30 20.82
CA GLU A 485 -4.73 -15.34 21.65
C GLU A 485 -6.03 -14.86 22.32
N GLY A 486 -7.14 -15.57 22.06
CA GLY A 486 -8.46 -15.22 22.59
C GLY A 486 -9.22 -14.15 21.79
N SER A 487 -8.72 -13.75 20.63
CA SER A 487 -9.44 -12.83 19.74
C SER A 487 -10.69 -13.45 19.11
N ALA A 488 -11.62 -12.60 18.68
CA ALA A 488 -12.68 -12.99 17.75
C ALA A 488 -12.08 -13.49 16.42
N PRO A 489 -12.85 -14.20 15.58
CA PRO A 489 -12.38 -14.65 14.27
C PRO A 489 -11.87 -13.50 13.39
N ILE A 490 -10.77 -13.74 12.68
CA ILE A 490 -10.16 -12.79 11.76
C ILE A 490 -10.15 -13.40 10.35
N LEU A 491 -10.75 -12.72 9.38
CA LEU A 491 -10.75 -13.14 8.00
C LEU A 491 -9.51 -12.59 7.28
N VAL A 492 -8.60 -13.49 6.90
CA VAL A 492 -7.42 -13.17 6.09
C VAL A 492 -7.73 -13.49 4.64
N VAL A 493 -7.44 -12.57 3.73
CA VAL A 493 -7.71 -12.75 2.29
C VAL A 493 -6.40 -12.66 1.52
N GLY A 494 -6.10 -13.68 0.74
CA GLY A 494 -4.89 -13.78 -0.07
C GLY A 494 -5.20 -13.95 -1.55
N LEU A 495 -4.58 -13.12 -2.41
CA LEU A 495 -4.66 -13.21 -3.87
C LEU A 495 -3.46 -14.02 -4.39
N THR A 496 -3.71 -15.10 -5.15
CA THR A 496 -2.66 -16.07 -5.53
C THR A 496 -1.53 -15.48 -6.38
N LYS A 497 -1.78 -14.41 -7.09
CA LYS A 497 -0.80 -13.69 -7.91
C LYS A 497 -0.70 -12.22 -7.51
N ASP A 498 -0.75 -11.95 -6.21
CA ASP A 498 -0.47 -10.62 -5.66
C ASP A 498 1.05 -10.35 -5.76
N SER A 499 1.42 -9.25 -6.40
CA SER A 499 2.83 -8.88 -6.65
C SER A 499 3.42 -7.98 -5.56
N ARG A 500 2.65 -7.67 -4.51
CA ARG A 500 3.03 -6.74 -3.44
C ARG A 500 2.97 -7.35 -2.05
N THR A 501 1.89 -8.08 -1.79
CA THR A 501 1.68 -8.89 -0.58
C THR A 501 1.46 -10.32 -1.04
N LEU A 502 2.54 -11.08 -1.06
CA LEU A 502 2.54 -12.40 -1.66
C LEU A 502 1.57 -13.35 -0.97
N TYR A 503 0.91 -14.21 -1.73
CA TYR A 503 -0.05 -15.18 -1.21
C TYR A 503 0.49 -16.05 -0.05
N PRO A 504 1.75 -16.53 -0.06
CA PRO A 504 2.33 -17.23 1.09
C PRO A 504 2.31 -16.43 2.39
N TRP A 505 2.36 -15.10 2.35
CA TRP A 505 2.26 -14.26 3.56
C TRP A 505 0.86 -14.29 4.17
N ALA A 506 -0.18 -14.34 3.33
CA ALA A 506 -1.55 -14.51 3.82
C ALA A 506 -1.74 -15.89 4.49
N GLN A 507 -1.12 -16.94 3.95
CA GLN A 507 -1.10 -18.26 4.56
C GLN A 507 -0.36 -18.23 5.90
N SER A 508 0.85 -17.66 5.92
CA SER A 508 1.66 -17.55 7.13
C SER A 508 0.95 -16.76 8.22
N LEU A 509 0.36 -15.61 7.91
CA LEU A 509 -0.42 -14.84 8.88
C LEU A 509 -1.62 -15.64 9.41
N THR A 510 -2.32 -16.37 8.54
CA THR A 510 -3.45 -17.21 8.97
C THR A 510 -2.99 -18.28 9.97
N ASP A 511 -1.85 -18.92 9.71
CA ASP A 511 -1.29 -19.97 10.55
C ASP A 511 -0.77 -19.43 11.90
N GLN A 512 -0.28 -18.17 11.94
CA GLN A 512 0.13 -17.49 13.16
C GLN A 512 -1.05 -17.16 14.08
N LEU A 513 -2.18 -16.72 13.49
CA LEU A 513 -3.35 -16.28 14.23
C LEU A 513 -4.12 -17.47 14.84
N ASN A 514 -4.35 -17.47 16.15
CA ASN A 514 -5.08 -18.55 16.83
C ASN A 514 -6.52 -18.73 16.30
N ASN A 515 -7.11 -17.70 15.72
CA ASN A 515 -8.46 -17.70 15.16
C ASN A 515 -8.48 -17.03 13.78
N GLY A 516 -7.47 -17.34 12.96
CA GLY A 516 -7.36 -16.89 11.58
C GLY A 516 -8.12 -17.78 10.61
N HIS A 517 -8.77 -17.21 9.61
CA HIS A 517 -9.51 -17.93 8.57
C HIS A 517 -9.11 -17.39 7.19
N LEU A 518 -8.59 -18.28 6.33
CA LEU A 518 -8.11 -17.89 5.00
C LEU A 518 -9.22 -17.97 3.96
N LEU A 519 -9.39 -16.91 3.20
CA LEU A 519 -10.09 -16.90 1.91
C LEU A 519 -9.06 -16.74 0.79
N THR A 520 -8.96 -17.74 -0.08
CA THR A 520 -8.11 -17.68 -1.26
C THR A 520 -8.84 -17.03 -2.42
N VAL A 521 -8.17 -16.10 -3.11
CA VAL A 521 -8.68 -15.49 -4.34
C VAL A 521 -7.69 -15.81 -5.47
N GLU A 522 -8.16 -16.39 -6.55
CA GLU A 522 -7.31 -16.64 -7.71
C GLU A 522 -7.21 -15.41 -8.59
N GLY A 523 -6.04 -15.16 -9.16
CA GLY A 523 -5.82 -14.09 -10.12
C GLY A 523 -4.63 -13.20 -9.82
N TYR A 524 -4.44 -12.21 -10.69
CA TYR A 524 -3.36 -11.22 -10.63
C TYR A 524 -3.85 -9.90 -10.05
N GLY A 525 -2.96 -9.16 -9.42
CA GLY A 525 -3.22 -7.80 -8.97
C GLY A 525 -2.68 -7.53 -7.57
N HIS A 526 -3.41 -6.72 -6.82
CA HIS A 526 -3.12 -6.43 -5.41
C HIS A 526 -4.42 -6.04 -4.73
N ILE A 527 -4.73 -6.66 -3.57
CA ILE A 527 -6.00 -6.56 -2.83
C ILE A 527 -7.22 -6.99 -3.65
N THR A 528 -8.29 -7.42 -3.01
CA THR A 528 -9.46 -8.03 -3.65
C THR A 528 -10.77 -7.30 -3.37
N PHE A 529 -10.87 -6.55 -2.27
CA PHE A 529 -12.08 -5.79 -1.91
C PHE A 529 -12.43 -4.76 -2.98
N GLY A 530 -13.66 -4.81 -3.47
CA GLY A 530 -14.13 -3.95 -4.56
C GLY A 530 -13.57 -4.31 -5.95
N ARG A 531 -12.84 -5.42 -6.08
CA ARG A 531 -12.19 -5.86 -7.33
C ARG A 531 -12.54 -7.28 -7.74
N ASN A 532 -12.85 -8.14 -6.78
CA ASN A 532 -13.37 -9.48 -7.01
C ASN A 532 -14.74 -9.58 -6.32
N THR A 533 -15.79 -9.85 -7.09
CA THR A 533 -17.17 -9.86 -6.61
C THR A 533 -17.40 -10.93 -5.55
N CYS A 534 -16.87 -12.14 -5.76
CA CYS A 534 -16.97 -13.24 -4.80
C CYS A 534 -16.27 -12.90 -3.48
N ALA A 535 -15.04 -12.40 -3.53
CA ALA A 535 -14.27 -12.03 -2.34
C ALA A 535 -14.93 -10.85 -1.60
N THR A 536 -15.40 -9.83 -2.34
CA THR A 536 -16.11 -8.69 -1.76
C THR A 536 -17.38 -9.13 -1.05
N ALA A 537 -18.16 -10.04 -1.65
CA ALA A 537 -19.38 -10.57 -1.03
C ALA A 537 -19.06 -11.38 0.25
N ALA A 538 -18.02 -12.23 0.22
CA ALA A 538 -17.62 -13.00 1.39
C ALA A 538 -17.13 -12.12 2.54
N MET A 539 -16.30 -11.10 2.25
CA MET A 539 -15.86 -10.11 3.24
C MET A 539 -17.03 -9.30 3.81
N THR A 540 -17.97 -8.91 2.95
CA THR A 540 -19.19 -8.20 3.36
C THR A 540 -20.05 -9.06 4.28
N ASP A 541 -20.28 -10.32 3.93
CA ASP A 541 -21.07 -11.24 4.75
C ASP A 541 -20.40 -11.53 6.11
N PHE A 542 -19.07 -11.67 6.12
CA PHE A 542 -18.32 -11.77 7.37
C PHE A 542 -18.45 -10.50 8.22
N LEU A 543 -18.27 -9.32 7.63
CA LEU A 543 -18.37 -8.05 8.37
C LEU A 543 -19.80 -7.78 8.86
N VAL A 544 -20.85 -8.08 8.08
CA VAL A 544 -22.25 -7.75 8.43
C VAL A 544 -22.86 -8.87 9.28
N ASN A 545 -22.67 -10.13 8.93
CA ASN A 545 -23.35 -11.27 9.55
C ASN A 545 -22.44 -12.12 10.44
N GLY A 546 -21.10 -11.94 10.36
CA GLY A 546 -20.14 -12.77 11.07
C GLY A 546 -19.96 -14.16 10.41
N THR A 547 -20.41 -14.34 9.17
CA THR A 547 -20.30 -15.61 8.47
C THR A 547 -18.86 -15.87 8.05
N ILE A 548 -18.25 -16.88 8.63
CA ILE A 548 -16.88 -17.29 8.29
C ILE A 548 -16.95 -18.17 7.03
N PRO A 549 -16.19 -17.86 5.96
CA PRO A 549 -16.06 -18.77 4.81
C PRO A 549 -15.59 -20.15 5.25
N ALA A 550 -16.11 -21.21 4.62
CA ALA A 550 -15.67 -22.56 4.93
C ALA A 550 -14.16 -22.72 4.68
N GLU A 551 -13.51 -23.57 5.45
CA GLU A 551 -12.08 -23.86 5.27
C GLU A 551 -11.79 -24.31 3.83
N GLY A 552 -10.73 -23.75 3.23
CA GLY A 552 -10.36 -24.01 1.83
C GLY A 552 -11.24 -23.30 0.80
N SER A 553 -12.12 -22.37 1.23
CA SER A 553 -12.91 -21.55 0.29
C SER A 553 -12.02 -20.79 -0.68
N THR A 554 -12.41 -20.82 -1.96
CA THR A 554 -11.69 -20.14 -3.04
C THR A 554 -12.65 -19.34 -3.90
N CYS A 555 -12.29 -18.09 -4.20
CA CYS A 555 -12.94 -17.26 -5.21
C CYS A 555 -12.16 -17.36 -6.52
N ALA A 556 -12.84 -17.61 -7.63
CA ALA A 556 -12.20 -17.66 -8.94
C ALA A 556 -11.73 -16.28 -9.40
N ALA A 557 -10.72 -16.28 -10.29
CA ALA A 557 -10.28 -15.06 -10.96
C ALA A 557 -11.44 -14.46 -11.78
N GLU A 558 -11.63 -13.16 -11.66
CA GLU A 558 -12.55 -12.45 -12.56
C GLU A 558 -11.84 -12.08 -13.86
N PRO A 559 -12.57 -12.13 -15.00
CA PRO A 559 -12.04 -11.60 -16.25
C PRO A 559 -11.67 -10.12 -16.06
N GLN A 560 -10.43 -9.75 -16.37
CA GLN A 560 -10.08 -8.34 -16.43
C GLN A 560 -11.02 -7.66 -17.44
N PRO A 561 -11.64 -6.51 -17.10
CA PRO A 561 -12.41 -5.77 -18.11
C PRO A 561 -11.48 -5.50 -19.28
N ALA A 562 -11.92 -5.87 -20.48
CA ALA A 562 -11.19 -5.58 -21.70
C ALA A 562 -10.86 -4.09 -21.68
N THR A 563 -9.58 -3.74 -21.78
CA THR A 563 -9.18 -2.36 -21.96
C THR A 563 -9.82 -1.94 -23.29
N ASP A 564 -10.86 -1.11 -23.22
CA ASP A 564 -11.48 -0.55 -24.41
C ASP A 564 -10.38 0.07 -25.27
N GLY A 565 -9.94 -0.69 -26.24
CA GLY A 565 -9.16 -0.18 -27.36
C GLY A 565 -10.07 0.79 -28.09
N GLY A 566 -9.99 2.07 -27.70
CA GLY A 566 -10.80 3.11 -28.30
C GLY A 566 -10.64 3.11 -29.81
N THR A 567 -11.51 2.41 -30.48
CA THR A 567 -11.86 2.70 -31.88
C THR A 567 -12.75 3.93 -31.84
N GLY A 568 -12.13 5.08 -31.65
CA GLY A 568 -12.75 6.37 -31.91
C GLY A 568 -12.45 6.76 -33.35
N ASN A 569 -13.48 6.80 -34.16
CA ASN A 569 -13.49 7.53 -35.46
C ASN A 569 -13.14 9.01 -35.24
#